data_55d18700059fdf56103f259f28c83b6c
#
_entry.id   55d18700059fdf56103f259f28c83b6c
#
_cell.length_a   1.000
_cell.length_b   1.000
_cell.length_c   1.000
_cell.angle_alpha   90.00
_cell.angle_beta   90.00
_cell.angle_gamma   90.00
#
_symmetry.space_group_name_H-M   'P 1'
#
loop_
_entity.id
_entity.type
_entity.pdbx_description
1 polymer ?
#
loop_
_entity_poly.entity_id
_entity_poly.type
_entity_poly.pdbx_seq_one_letter_code
_entity_poly.pdbx_strand_id
1 'polypeptide(L)'
;MATIIGGIAASHTPTIGFAVDRDKRQDPVWAPIFDAFEPVQRWIAERRPDVLLLIYNDHVTSFFFDHYSAFALGVGPQWAVADEGAGARDLPPVAGHPELAAHIGQSLMAEEFDMAFFQDKALDHGCFSPLSVMCPHQGADGAPGWPVKLVPLQMGVLQFPIPSARRCWKLGQALRRAIESFPQDLRVAVVATGGLSHQVHGERAGFNNPEWDARFLDLIERDPEVLAGMTHAEYATLGGLEGAEVIMWLVMRGALAAQVSCLHRSYYLPSMTGIATAIFEPAGQAAPLPLLERQRARIGAQLAGAEGLTGTYPFTLQRSVQAYRINRFLHDLVLPEHRRRFLADEAGTLRAAGLSAHEQDLVLRRDWRGLIHHGVIFFMLEKLGAVVGVSNLHIYAAMRGETLEAFQRTRNAPNALYSVAGKDAGPLGWDHGTPAAADASA
;
A
#
# COMPACT_ATOMS: atom_id res chain seq x y z
N MET A 1 1.54 -2.92 23.19
CA MET A 1 2.10 -2.13 22.09
C MET A 1 2.73 -3.07 21.10
N ALA A 2 2.72 -2.72 19.83
CA ALA A 2 3.33 -3.57 18.82
C ALA A 2 4.85 -3.71 19.05
N THR A 3 5.37 -4.89 18.76
CA THR A 3 6.79 -5.22 18.95
C THR A 3 7.34 -5.85 17.69
N ILE A 4 8.51 -5.38 17.26
CA ILE A 4 9.25 -6.03 16.17
C ILE A 4 9.97 -7.24 16.73
N ILE A 5 9.55 -8.45 16.33
CA ILE A 5 10.10 -9.70 16.85
C ILE A 5 11.29 -10.21 16.04
N GLY A 6 11.48 -9.71 14.83
CA GLY A 6 12.61 -10.05 13.98
C GLY A 6 12.50 -9.52 12.57
N GLY A 7 13.53 -9.73 11.79
CA GLY A 7 13.61 -9.41 10.36
C GLY A 7 13.91 -10.66 9.54
N ILE A 8 13.27 -10.75 8.40
CA ILE A 8 13.51 -11.79 7.40
C ILE A 8 13.96 -11.10 6.12
N ALA A 9 15.07 -11.54 5.55
CA ALA A 9 15.45 -11.17 4.20
C ALA A 9 15.30 -12.40 3.29
N ALA A 10 14.72 -12.21 2.10
CA ALA A 10 14.46 -13.29 1.17
C ALA A 10 14.48 -12.81 -0.26
N SER A 11 15.21 -13.48 -1.14
CA SER A 11 15.09 -13.21 -2.58
C SER A 11 13.70 -13.54 -3.09
N HIS A 12 13.26 -12.84 -4.15
CA HIS A 12 11.89 -12.89 -4.65
C HIS A 12 11.76 -13.31 -6.12
N THR A 13 12.74 -13.98 -6.68
CA THR A 13 12.68 -14.37 -8.09
C THR A 13 11.39 -15.11 -8.45
N PRO A 14 10.80 -14.90 -9.65
CA PRO A 14 9.58 -15.61 -10.05
C PRO A 14 9.77 -17.14 -10.06
N THR A 15 11.01 -17.60 -10.23
CA THR A 15 11.36 -19.02 -10.20
C THR A 15 11.05 -19.69 -8.85
N ILE A 16 11.10 -18.96 -7.73
CA ILE A 16 10.71 -19.49 -6.41
C ILE A 16 9.22 -19.85 -6.42
N GLY A 17 8.36 -18.94 -6.90
CA GLY A 17 6.94 -19.21 -7.06
C GLY A 17 6.64 -20.38 -7.97
N PHE A 18 7.32 -20.45 -9.12
CA PHE A 18 7.23 -21.58 -10.04
C PHE A 18 7.59 -22.91 -9.37
N ALA A 19 8.67 -22.94 -8.60
CA ALA A 19 9.10 -24.16 -7.90
C ALA A 19 8.06 -24.63 -6.86
N VAL A 20 7.41 -23.69 -6.17
CA VAL A 20 6.31 -23.99 -5.24
C VAL A 20 5.10 -24.56 -5.97
N ASP A 21 4.62 -23.89 -7.03
CA ASP A 21 3.41 -24.26 -7.77
C ASP A 21 3.56 -25.61 -8.52
N ARG A 22 4.79 -26.01 -8.82
CA ARG A 22 5.13 -27.27 -9.50
C ARG A 22 5.64 -28.35 -8.55
N ASP A 23 5.58 -28.12 -7.24
CA ASP A 23 6.08 -29.03 -6.21
C ASP A 23 7.48 -29.59 -6.49
N LYS A 24 8.42 -28.70 -6.75
CA LYS A 24 9.80 -29.04 -7.12
C LYS A 24 10.72 -29.36 -5.94
N ARG A 25 10.19 -29.68 -4.78
CA ARG A 25 10.96 -29.93 -3.53
C ARG A 25 11.97 -31.07 -3.65
N GLN A 26 11.66 -32.08 -4.45
CA GLN A 26 12.52 -33.27 -4.64
C GLN A 26 13.46 -33.15 -5.86
N ASP A 27 13.34 -32.06 -6.63
CA ASP A 27 14.20 -31.81 -7.76
C ASP A 27 15.54 -31.26 -7.28
N PRO A 28 16.70 -31.89 -7.60
CA PRO A 28 18.00 -31.48 -7.06
C PRO A 28 18.40 -30.04 -7.38
N VAL A 29 17.88 -29.46 -8.47
CA VAL A 29 18.14 -28.06 -8.85
C VAL A 29 17.36 -27.10 -7.96
N TRP A 30 16.16 -27.49 -7.50
CA TRP A 30 15.23 -26.64 -6.75
C TRP A 30 15.27 -26.88 -5.25
N ALA A 31 15.64 -28.10 -4.82
CA ALA A 31 15.71 -28.49 -3.40
C ALA A 31 16.48 -27.47 -2.53
N PRO A 32 17.65 -26.93 -2.95
CA PRO A 32 18.37 -25.96 -2.12
C PRO A 32 17.57 -24.69 -1.81
N ILE A 33 16.60 -24.30 -2.65
CA ILE A 33 15.70 -23.17 -2.37
C ILE A 33 14.78 -23.53 -1.22
N PHE A 34 14.14 -24.69 -1.25
CA PHE A 34 13.24 -25.13 -0.19
C PHE A 34 13.99 -25.32 1.13
N ASP A 35 15.18 -25.91 1.10
CA ASP A 35 16.05 -26.10 2.26
C ASP A 35 16.42 -24.75 2.89
N ALA A 36 16.66 -23.72 2.06
CA ALA A 36 16.95 -22.35 2.51
C ALA A 36 15.76 -21.69 3.23
N PHE A 37 14.54 -22.00 2.82
CA PHE A 37 13.32 -21.45 3.42
C PHE A 37 12.77 -22.28 4.59
N GLU A 38 13.17 -23.53 4.79
CA GLU A 38 12.72 -24.33 5.92
C GLU A 38 13.00 -23.67 7.30
N PRO A 39 14.19 -23.11 7.58
CA PRO A 39 14.41 -22.37 8.82
C PRO A 39 13.51 -21.14 8.96
N VAL A 40 13.16 -20.46 7.85
CA VAL A 40 12.23 -19.31 7.85
C VAL A 40 10.82 -19.76 8.21
N GLN A 41 10.33 -20.86 7.60
CA GLN A 41 9.02 -21.45 7.94
C GLN A 41 8.95 -21.83 9.42
N ARG A 42 9.99 -22.48 9.94
CA ARG A 42 10.08 -22.88 11.36
C ARG A 42 10.06 -21.66 12.27
N TRP A 43 10.84 -20.64 11.95
CA TRP A 43 10.88 -19.40 12.73
C TRP A 43 9.51 -18.72 12.77
N ILE A 44 8.81 -18.62 11.64
CA ILE A 44 7.45 -18.05 11.58
C ILE A 44 6.46 -18.88 12.41
N ALA A 45 6.53 -20.21 12.33
CA ALA A 45 5.67 -21.11 13.09
C ALA A 45 5.91 -21.02 14.61
N GLU A 46 7.16 -20.85 15.04
CA GLU A 46 7.55 -20.72 16.45
C GLU A 46 7.27 -19.31 16.99
N ARG A 47 7.64 -18.27 16.23
CA ARG A 47 7.52 -16.88 16.66
C ARG A 47 6.11 -16.31 16.44
N ARG A 48 5.30 -16.91 15.58
CA ARG A 48 3.89 -16.57 15.31
C ARG A 48 3.68 -15.06 15.18
N PRO A 49 4.27 -14.40 14.17
CA PRO A 49 3.96 -13.00 13.90
C PRO A 49 2.48 -12.83 13.59
N ASP A 50 1.86 -11.77 14.11
CA ASP A 50 0.50 -11.36 13.75
C ASP A 50 0.49 -10.70 12.37
N VAL A 51 1.56 -9.95 12.06
CA VAL A 51 1.70 -9.16 10.84
C VAL A 51 3.10 -9.30 10.27
N LEU A 52 3.16 -9.48 8.95
CA LEU A 52 4.36 -9.26 8.15
C LEU A 52 4.30 -7.86 7.53
N LEU A 53 5.23 -6.96 7.88
CA LEU A 53 5.52 -5.78 7.09
C LEU A 53 6.50 -6.19 5.99
N LEU A 54 6.01 -6.33 4.75
CA LEU A 54 6.79 -6.86 3.64
C LEU A 54 7.19 -5.77 2.67
N ILE A 55 8.50 -5.56 2.54
CA ILE A 55 9.13 -4.57 1.66
C ILE A 55 9.49 -5.28 0.37
N TYR A 56 8.98 -4.78 -0.76
CA TYR A 56 9.17 -5.37 -2.09
C TYR A 56 9.19 -4.28 -3.18
N ASN A 57 9.65 -4.59 -4.36
CA ASN A 57 9.37 -3.83 -5.56
C ASN A 57 8.36 -4.58 -6.43
N ASP A 58 7.47 -3.83 -7.05
CA ASP A 58 6.55 -4.33 -8.08
C ASP A 58 7.28 -4.29 -9.44
N HIS A 59 7.15 -5.37 -10.21
CA HIS A 59 7.82 -5.51 -11.51
C HIS A 59 6.95 -5.00 -12.66
N VAL A 60 6.46 -3.76 -12.52
CA VAL A 60 5.62 -3.07 -13.52
C VAL A 60 4.31 -3.81 -13.80
N THR A 61 3.78 -4.47 -12.77
CA THR A 61 2.53 -5.23 -12.83
C THR A 61 1.35 -4.38 -12.35
N SER A 62 1.37 -3.95 -11.11
CA SER A 62 0.33 -3.10 -10.52
C SER A 62 0.71 -1.63 -10.40
N PHE A 63 2.00 -1.32 -10.51
CA PHE A 63 2.53 0.05 -10.52
C PHE A 63 3.24 0.29 -11.84
N PHE A 64 2.75 1.25 -12.62
CA PHE A 64 3.31 1.60 -13.91
C PHE A 64 3.92 3.00 -13.90
N PHE A 65 4.66 3.35 -14.94
CA PHE A 65 5.41 4.62 -15.04
C PHE A 65 4.52 5.85 -15.27
N ASP A 66 3.20 5.69 -15.34
CA ASP A 66 2.23 6.78 -15.27
C ASP A 66 2.09 7.35 -13.85
N HIS A 67 2.39 6.54 -12.80
CA HIS A 67 2.48 6.97 -11.41
C HIS A 67 3.38 6.02 -10.60
N TYR A 68 4.70 6.24 -10.68
CA TYR A 68 5.68 5.35 -10.06
C TYR A 68 6.29 6.00 -8.80
N SER A 69 5.81 5.56 -7.65
CA SER A 69 6.19 6.12 -6.34
C SER A 69 7.50 5.54 -5.82
N ALA A 70 8.34 6.39 -5.22
CA ALA A 70 9.54 5.94 -4.51
C ALA A 70 9.21 5.03 -3.32
N PHE A 71 8.14 5.36 -2.56
CA PHE A 71 7.61 4.58 -1.45
C PHE A 71 6.09 4.58 -1.51
N ALA A 72 5.48 3.40 -1.54
CA ALA A 72 4.03 3.25 -1.48
C ALA A 72 3.64 2.20 -0.44
N LEU A 73 2.81 2.60 0.54
CA LEU A 73 2.35 1.73 1.63
C LEU A 73 0.93 1.23 1.33
N GLY A 74 0.77 -0.08 1.37
CA GLY A 74 -0.54 -0.71 1.23
C GLY A 74 -1.36 -0.59 2.51
N VAL A 75 -2.54 0.04 2.40
CA VAL A 75 -3.46 0.28 3.52
C VAL A 75 -4.79 -0.47 3.37
N GLY A 76 -4.88 -1.36 2.38
CA GLY A 76 -6.09 -2.14 2.09
C GLY A 76 -6.34 -3.28 3.09
N PRO A 77 -7.59 -3.80 3.12
CA PRO A 77 -7.97 -4.87 4.02
C PRO A 77 -7.52 -6.27 3.54
N GLN A 78 -7.16 -6.41 2.26
CA GLN A 78 -6.71 -7.68 1.68
C GLN A 78 -5.90 -7.44 0.40
N TRP A 79 -5.13 -8.45 0.00
CA TRP A 79 -4.22 -8.43 -1.14
C TRP A 79 -4.37 -9.70 -1.97
N ALA A 80 -4.75 -9.54 -3.22
CA ALA A 80 -4.82 -10.63 -4.20
C ALA A 80 -3.49 -10.79 -4.92
N VAL A 81 -3.29 -11.95 -5.55
CA VAL A 81 -2.16 -12.23 -6.43
C VAL A 81 -2.39 -11.55 -7.78
N ALA A 82 -1.38 -10.90 -8.32
CA ALA A 82 -1.43 -10.32 -9.65
C ALA A 82 -1.31 -11.39 -10.75
N ASP A 83 -1.94 -11.11 -11.88
CA ASP A 83 -1.67 -11.80 -13.14
C ASP A 83 -0.49 -11.10 -13.83
N GLU A 84 0.57 -11.84 -14.08
CA GLU A 84 1.79 -11.34 -14.72
C GLU A 84 1.89 -11.80 -16.20
N GLY A 85 0.74 -12.10 -16.84
CA GLY A 85 0.62 -12.45 -18.24
C GLY A 85 0.43 -13.95 -18.54
N ALA A 86 0.46 -14.80 -17.51
CA ALA A 86 0.24 -16.24 -17.65
C ALA A 86 -0.93 -16.77 -16.79
N GLY A 87 -1.74 -15.89 -16.26
CA GLY A 87 -2.75 -16.18 -15.25
C GLY A 87 -2.20 -15.97 -13.83
N ALA A 88 -3.06 -15.51 -12.92
CA ALA A 88 -2.70 -15.38 -11.52
C ALA A 88 -2.44 -16.79 -10.92
N ARG A 89 -1.47 -16.87 -10.01
CA ARG A 89 -1.20 -18.09 -9.25
C ARG A 89 -2.41 -18.46 -8.39
N ASP A 90 -2.68 -19.74 -8.23
CA ASP A 90 -3.79 -20.25 -7.41
C ASP A 90 -3.46 -20.15 -5.91
N LEU A 91 -3.49 -18.95 -5.39
CA LEU A 91 -3.23 -18.63 -3.99
C LEU A 91 -4.39 -17.80 -3.43
N PRO A 92 -4.82 -18.05 -2.19
CA PRO A 92 -5.86 -17.24 -1.56
C PRO A 92 -5.36 -15.82 -1.33
N PRO A 93 -6.26 -14.81 -1.34
CA PRO A 93 -5.90 -13.47 -0.92
C PRO A 93 -5.39 -13.46 0.52
N VAL A 94 -4.36 -12.65 0.79
CA VAL A 94 -3.87 -12.46 2.17
C VAL A 94 -4.55 -11.26 2.82
N ALA A 95 -4.97 -11.43 4.08
CA ALA A 95 -5.59 -10.35 4.84
C ALA A 95 -4.58 -9.21 5.11
N GLY A 96 -5.02 -7.97 4.97
CA GLY A 96 -4.26 -6.78 5.36
C GLY A 96 -4.46 -6.41 6.84
N HIS A 97 -3.74 -5.37 7.28
CA HIS A 97 -3.94 -4.76 8.59
C HIS A 97 -4.06 -3.23 8.45
N PRO A 98 -5.22 -2.71 8.00
CA PRO A 98 -5.40 -1.30 7.67
C PRO A 98 -5.07 -0.34 8.81
N GLU A 99 -5.42 -0.69 10.06
CA GLU A 99 -5.17 0.18 11.22
C GLU A 99 -3.67 0.38 11.49
N LEU A 100 -2.89 -0.69 11.48
CA LEU A 100 -1.44 -0.61 11.63
C LEU A 100 -0.82 0.13 10.43
N ALA A 101 -1.25 -0.18 9.21
CA ALA A 101 -0.75 0.46 8.01
C ALA A 101 -1.03 1.97 8.00
N ALA A 102 -2.23 2.39 8.39
CA ALA A 102 -2.58 3.80 8.52
C ALA A 102 -1.74 4.52 9.58
N HIS A 103 -1.52 3.88 10.73
CA HIS A 103 -0.65 4.42 11.79
C HIS A 103 0.80 4.57 11.31
N ILE A 104 1.34 3.55 10.63
CA ILE A 104 2.69 3.60 10.03
C ILE A 104 2.76 4.76 9.02
N GLY A 105 1.79 4.86 8.12
CA GLY A 105 1.76 5.91 7.10
C GLY A 105 1.75 7.31 7.71
N GLN A 106 0.91 7.55 8.69
CA GLN A 106 0.85 8.83 9.40
C GLN A 106 2.15 9.15 10.16
N SER A 107 2.74 8.12 10.78
CA SER A 107 4.03 8.27 11.49
C SER A 107 5.16 8.66 10.53
N LEU A 108 5.24 7.99 9.37
CA LEU A 108 6.25 8.29 8.36
C LEU A 108 6.08 9.69 7.76
N MET A 109 4.84 10.10 7.45
CA MET A 109 4.54 11.45 6.98
C MET A 109 4.91 12.51 8.01
N ALA A 110 4.67 12.26 9.30
CA ALA A 110 5.08 13.15 10.39
C ALA A 110 6.63 13.23 10.55
N GLU A 111 7.36 12.26 10.03
CA GLU A 111 8.84 12.24 9.96
C GLU A 111 9.37 12.67 8.59
N GLU A 112 8.54 13.35 7.78
CA GLU A 112 8.93 13.95 6.48
C GLU A 112 9.31 12.90 5.41
N PHE A 113 8.72 11.69 5.50
CA PHE A 113 8.76 10.74 4.40
C PHE A 113 7.54 10.94 3.49
N ASP A 114 7.78 11.28 2.23
CA ASP A 114 6.73 11.44 1.22
C ASP A 114 6.21 10.06 0.80
N MET A 115 5.12 9.65 1.43
CA MET A 115 4.51 8.33 1.20
C MET A 115 3.34 8.41 0.24
N ALA A 116 3.33 7.54 -0.77
CA ALA A 116 2.10 7.18 -1.46
C ALA A 116 1.34 6.09 -0.67
N PHE A 117 0.03 6.03 -0.84
CA PHE A 117 -0.81 4.99 -0.25
C PHE A 117 -1.62 4.29 -1.32
N PHE A 118 -1.75 2.97 -1.20
CA PHE A 118 -2.54 2.20 -2.17
C PHE A 118 -3.47 1.21 -1.49
N GLN A 119 -4.56 0.91 -2.21
CA GLN A 119 -5.56 -0.08 -1.86
C GLN A 119 -5.97 -0.80 -3.15
N ASP A 120 -6.57 -1.99 -3.01
CA ASP A 120 -7.20 -2.70 -4.13
C ASP A 120 -6.25 -2.93 -5.34
N LYS A 121 -4.96 -3.10 -5.06
CA LYS A 121 -3.98 -3.54 -6.04
C LYS A 121 -3.59 -4.98 -5.77
N ALA A 122 -3.52 -5.79 -6.82
CA ALA A 122 -2.93 -7.11 -6.75
C ALA A 122 -1.41 -6.99 -6.59
N LEU A 123 -0.77 -7.95 -5.93
CA LEU A 123 0.67 -7.95 -5.69
C LEU A 123 1.33 -9.04 -6.54
N ASP A 124 2.48 -8.71 -7.10
CA ASP A 124 3.23 -9.57 -8.01
C ASP A 124 4.14 -10.60 -7.30
N HIS A 125 4.99 -11.25 -8.08
CA HIS A 125 5.96 -12.22 -7.57
C HIS A 125 6.93 -11.63 -6.56
N GLY A 126 7.26 -10.34 -6.63
CA GLY A 126 8.11 -9.67 -5.64
C GLY A 126 7.62 -9.84 -4.20
N CYS A 127 6.31 -9.97 -4.05
CA CYS A 127 5.65 -10.28 -2.78
C CYS A 127 5.34 -11.78 -2.65
N PHE A 128 4.59 -12.35 -3.60
CA PHE A 128 3.99 -13.68 -3.45
C PHE A 128 4.96 -14.85 -3.69
N SER A 129 6.06 -14.68 -4.42
CA SER A 129 7.05 -15.76 -4.55
C SER A 129 7.66 -16.13 -3.20
N PRO A 130 8.29 -15.21 -2.44
CA PRO A 130 8.81 -15.55 -1.13
C PRO A 130 7.71 -15.87 -0.11
N LEU A 131 6.58 -15.13 -0.12
CA LEU A 131 5.49 -15.36 0.83
C LEU A 131 4.94 -16.79 0.74
N SER A 132 4.74 -17.31 -0.48
CA SER A 132 4.18 -18.65 -0.70
C SER A 132 5.10 -19.80 -0.25
N VAL A 133 6.41 -19.57 -0.14
CA VAL A 133 7.34 -20.55 0.40
C VAL A 133 7.60 -20.34 1.89
N MET A 134 7.53 -19.10 2.39
CA MET A 134 7.73 -18.80 3.82
C MET A 134 6.56 -19.22 4.69
N CYS A 135 5.34 -19.09 4.18
CA CYS A 135 4.12 -19.31 4.95
C CYS A 135 3.26 -20.40 4.33
N PRO A 136 2.73 -21.34 5.14
CA PRO A 136 1.65 -22.19 4.66
C PRO A 136 0.43 -21.32 4.33
N HIS A 137 -0.20 -21.59 3.19
CA HIS A 137 -1.41 -20.90 2.74
C HIS A 137 -2.65 -21.79 2.81
N GLN A 138 -2.56 -22.84 3.65
CA GLN A 138 -3.65 -23.71 4.03
C GLN A 138 -3.71 -23.79 5.54
N GLY A 139 -4.89 -23.60 6.12
CA GLY A 139 -5.12 -23.79 7.53
C GLY A 139 -4.98 -25.26 7.95
N ALA A 140 -4.94 -25.51 9.24
CA ALA A 140 -4.87 -26.87 9.80
C ALA A 140 -6.07 -27.76 9.41
N ASP A 141 -7.19 -27.15 9.04
CA ASP A 141 -8.42 -27.78 8.52
C ASP A 141 -8.40 -27.96 7.00
N GLY A 142 -7.31 -27.56 6.32
CA GLY A 142 -7.18 -27.59 4.86
C GLY A 142 -7.88 -26.43 4.14
N ALA A 143 -8.51 -25.51 4.86
CA ALA A 143 -9.11 -24.32 4.24
C ALA A 143 -8.03 -23.37 3.70
N PRO A 144 -8.25 -22.74 2.51
CA PRO A 144 -7.33 -21.74 1.98
C PRO A 144 -7.22 -20.54 2.93
N GLY A 145 -5.99 -20.13 3.26
CA GLY A 145 -5.76 -18.98 4.14
C GLY A 145 -4.30 -18.84 4.56
N TRP A 146 -3.96 -17.71 5.14
CA TRP A 146 -2.61 -17.40 5.60
C TRP A 146 -2.61 -17.24 7.12
N PRO A 147 -1.56 -17.71 7.82
CA PRO A 147 -1.48 -17.59 9.29
C PRO A 147 -1.13 -16.18 9.76
N VAL A 148 -0.89 -15.25 8.84
CA VAL A 148 -0.40 -13.89 9.10
C VAL A 148 -1.23 -12.87 8.31
N LYS A 149 -1.26 -11.62 8.78
CA LYS A 149 -1.70 -10.46 8.01
C LYS A 149 -0.51 -9.82 7.31
N LEU A 150 -0.77 -9.11 6.23
CA LEU A 150 0.26 -8.47 5.40
C LEU A 150 0.07 -6.95 5.34
N VAL A 151 1.13 -6.21 5.60
CA VAL A 151 1.25 -4.78 5.27
C VAL A 151 2.36 -4.64 4.24
N PRO A 152 2.04 -4.49 2.95
CA PRO A 152 3.03 -4.37 1.89
C PRO A 152 3.56 -2.94 1.79
N LEU A 153 4.88 -2.80 1.67
CA LEU A 153 5.58 -1.56 1.37
C LEU A 153 6.31 -1.71 0.03
N GLN A 154 5.69 -1.18 -1.02
CA GLN A 154 6.31 -1.14 -2.35
C GLN A 154 7.37 -0.06 -2.42
N MET A 155 8.51 -0.38 -3.04
CA MET A 155 9.61 0.53 -3.30
C MET A 155 9.87 0.66 -4.79
N GLY A 156 9.95 1.91 -5.28
CA GLY A 156 10.27 2.20 -6.67
C GLY A 156 11.77 2.13 -6.92
N VAL A 157 12.26 0.97 -7.36
CA VAL A 157 13.70 0.73 -7.60
C VAL A 157 14.03 0.41 -9.07
N LEU A 158 13.03 0.43 -9.97
CA LEU A 158 13.24 0.10 -11.39
C LEU A 158 13.46 1.31 -12.29
N GLN A 159 12.96 2.48 -11.89
CA GLN A 159 13.08 3.73 -12.67
C GLN A 159 13.87 4.77 -11.90
N PHE A 160 15.04 5.13 -12.40
CA PHE A 160 15.85 6.22 -11.80
C PHE A 160 15.18 7.59 -12.00
N PRO A 161 15.27 8.49 -10.98
CA PRO A 161 16.04 8.32 -9.74
C PRO A 161 15.33 7.44 -8.72
N ILE A 162 16.06 6.50 -8.12
CA ILE A 162 15.57 5.62 -7.06
C ILE A 162 16.01 6.12 -5.67
N PRO A 163 15.36 5.67 -4.56
CA PRO A 163 15.79 6.03 -3.21
C PRO A 163 17.24 5.60 -2.94
N SER A 164 18.04 6.47 -2.32
CA SER A 164 19.41 6.11 -1.93
C SER A 164 19.41 5.04 -0.83
N ALA A 165 20.47 4.25 -0.75
CA ALA A 165 20.68 3.27 0.32
C ALA A 165 20.56 3.91 1.72
N ARG A 166 21.07 5.13 1.91
CA ARG A 166 20.91 5.90 3.15
C ARG A 166 19.45 6.28 3.42
N ARG A 167 18.68 6.62 2.38
CA ARG A 167 17.23 6.91 2.55
C ARG A 167 16.47 5.66 2.97
N CYS A 168 16.82 4.50 2.41
CA CYS A 168 16.26 3.20 2.80
C CYS A 168 16.59 2.86 4.27
N TRP A 169 17.84 3.06 4.69
CA TRP A 169 18.25 2.87 6.09
C TRP A 169 17.46 3.76 7.06
N LYS A 170 17.33 5.06 6.74
CA LYS A 170 16.53 5.99 7.54
C LYS A 170 15.04 5.64 7.56
N LEU A 171 14.48 5.15 6.45
CA LEU A 171 13.11 4.67 6.39
C LEU A 171 12.89 3.50 7.36
N GLY A 172 13.83 2.55 7.40
CA GLY A 172 13.79 1.45 8.37
C GLY A 172 13.75 1.96 9.81
N GLN A 173 14.61 2.89 10.17
CA GLN A 173 14.63 3.49 11.51
C GLN A 173 13.30 4.20 11.87
N ALA A 174 12.69 4.87 10.89
CA ALA A 174 11.37 5.51 11.08
C ALA A 174 10.26 4.45 11.22
N LEU A 175 10.29 3.39 10.41
CA LEU A 175 9.37 2.24 10.52
C LEU A 175 9.42 1.60 11.91
N ARG A 176 10.61 1.44 12.50
CA ARG A 176 10.72 0.93 13.86
C ARG A 176 9.94 1.79 14.85
N ARG A 177 10.14 3.11 14.82
CA ARG A 177 9.42 4.04 15.70
C ARG A 177 7.91 4.01 15.46
N ALA A 178 7.51 3.92 14.20
CA ALA A 178 6.11 3.82 13.81
C ALA A 178 5.46 2.55 14.36
N ILE A 179 6.05 1.39 14.15
CA ILE A 179 5.53 0.09 14.61
C ILE A 179 5.46 0.07 16.14
N GLU A 180 6.57 0.35 16.81
CA GLU A 180 6.67 0.28 18.28
C GLU A 180 5.74 1.29 18.97
N SER A 181 5.36 2.40 18.30
CA SER A 181 4.38 3.37 18.82
C SER A 181 2.92 2.95 18.64
N PHE A 182 2.62 1.91 17.86
CA PHE A 182 1.25 1.42 17.69
C PHE A 182 0.69 0.87 19.00
N PRO A 183 -0.54 1.30 19.43
CA PRO A 183 -1.01 1.04 20.79
C PRO A 183 -1.44 -0.41 21.05
N GLN A 184 -1.85 -1.14 20.01
CA GLN A 184 -2.30 -2.53 20.17
C GLN A 184 -1.10 -3.46 20.34
N ASP A 185 -1.30 -4.56 21.06
CA ASP A 185 -0.31 -5.61 21.23
C ASP A 185 -0.27 -6.47 19.97
N LEU A 186 0.79 -6.33 19.19
CA LEU A 186 1.03 -7.05 17.95
C LEU A 186 2.50 -7.49 17.86
N ARG A 187 2.71 -8.67 17.33
CA ARG A 187 4.02 -9.22 16.99
C ARG A 187 4.24 -9.00 15.49
N VAL A 188 5.16 -8.11 15.16
CA VAL A 188 5.44 -7.73 13.77
C VAL A 188 6.80 -8.30 13.34
N ALA A 189 6.83 -9.03 12.24
CA ALA A 189 8.07 -9.35 11.54
C ALA A 189 8.24 -8.42 10.34
N VAL A 190 9.44 -7.89 10.16
CA VAL A 190 9.78 -7.03 9.02
C VAL A 190 10.47 -7.88 7.96
N VAL A 191 9.86 -8.02 6.80
CA VAL A 191 10.36 -8.84 5.70
C VAL A 191 10.85 -7.92 4.59
N ALA A 192 12.08 -8.11 4.11
CA ALA A 192 12.56 -7.45 2.90
C ALA A 192 12.82 -8.47 1.81
N THR A 193 12.37 -8.15 0.60
CA THR A 193 12.62 -8.99 -0.57
C THR A 193 13.62 -8.33 -1.52
N GLY A 194 13.99 -9.00 -2.59
CA GLY A 194 14.98 -8.55 -3.57
C GLY A 194 16.08 -9.59 -3.79
N GLY A 195 16.47 -9.80 -5.05
CA GLY A 195 17.58 -10.67 -5.41
C GLY A 195 18.93 -10.07 -5.01
N LEU A 196 19.93 -10.92 -4.77
CA LEU A 196 21.31 -10.49 -4.66
C LEU A 196 21.87 -10.14 -6.05
N SER A 197 23.16 -10.35 -6.29
CA SER A 197 23.75 -9.93 -7.56
C SER A 197 23.04 -10.52 -8.77
N HIS A 198 22.58 -9.66 -9.66
CA HIS A 198 22.01 -10.03 -10.96
C HIS A 198 21.92 -8.81 -11.88
N GLN A 199 21.93 -9.08 -13.17
CA GLN A 199 21.56 -8.12 -14.20
C GLN A 199 20.79 -8.84 -15.31
N VAL A 200 19.61 -8.31 -15.65
CA VAL A 200 18.73 -8.88 -16.67
C VAL A 200 18.64 -7.99 -17.91
N HIS A 201 18.97 -6.71 -17.78
CA HIS A 201 18.87 -5.73 -18.84
C HIS A 201 20.23 -5.41 -19.46
N GLY A 202 20.28 -5.31 -20.82
CA GLY A 202 21.44 -4.93 -21.59
C GLY A 202 22.46 -6.06 -21.78
N GLU A 203 23.64 -5.71 -22.28
CA GLU A 203 24.69 -6.65 -22.66
C GLU A 203 25.39 -7.31 -21.46
N ARG A 204 25.16 -6.80 -20.25
CA ARG A 204 25.61 -7.45 -19.01
C ARG A 204 24.60 -8.46 -18.48
N ALA A 205 23.53 -8.78 -19.21
CA ALA A 205 22.56 -9.80 -18.78
C ALA A 205 23.27 -11.11 -18.40
N GLY A 206 22.88 -11.66 -17.24
CA GLY A 206 23.56 -12.84 -16.66
C GLY A 206 24.75 -12.50 -15.76
N PHE A 207 25.03 -11.24 -15.50
CA PHE A 207 26.07 -10.85 -14.52
C PHE A 207 25.67 -11.29 -13.12
N ASN A 208 26.62 -11.93 -12.43
CA ASN A 208 26.54 -12.25 -11.00
C ASN A 208 27.91 -12.01 -10.35
N ASN A 209 27.92 -11.79 -9.05
CA ASN A 209 29.13 -11.61 -8.25
C ASN A 209 28.98 -12.26 -6.87
N PRO A 210 29.24 -13.59 -6.75
CA PRO A 210 29.14 -14.30 -5.47
C PRO A 210 30.01 -13.74 -4.35
N GLU A 211 31.17 -13.16 -4.68
CA GLU A 211 32.05 -12.53 -3.68
C GLU A 211 31.39 -11.27 -3.07
N TRP A 212 30.78 -10.47 -3.90
CA TRP A 212 29.98 -9.35 -3.45
C TRP A 212 28.78 -9.81 -2.63
N ASP A 213 28.05 -10.81 -3.07
CA ASP A 213 26.90 -11.35 -2.38
C ASP A 213 27.28 -11.84 -0.96
N ALA A 214 28.39 -12.57 -0.83
CA ALA A 214 28.90 -12.98 0.47
C ALA A 214 29.26 -11.79 1.37
N ARG A 215 29.94 -10.78 0.80
CA ARG A 215 30.29 -9.55 1.50
C ARG A 215 29.06 -8.73 1.91
N PHE A 216 28.07 -8.63 1.03
CA PHE A 216 26.80 -7.94 1.34
C PHE A 216 26.10 -8.63 2.53
N LEU A 217 26.00 -9.97 2.51
CA LEU A 217 25.40 -10.74 3.59
C LEU A 217 26.16 -10.60 4.93
N ASP A 218 27.48 -10.40 4.90
CA ASP A 218 28.25 -10.10 6.11
C ASP A 218 27.99 -8.67 6.61
N LEU A 219 27.98 -7.69 5.70
CA LEU A 219 27.80 -6.29 6.06
C LEU A 219 26.40 -5.98 6.57
N ILE A 220 25.36 -6.57 5.97
CA ILE A 220 23.97 -6.32 6.41
C ILE A 220 23.73 -6.78 7.86
N GLU A 221 24.46 -7.77 8.32
CA GLU A 221 24.45 -8.21 9.72
C GLU A 221 25.28 -7.28 10.60
N ARG A 222 26.55 -7.07 10.27
CA ARG A 222 27.58 -6.55 11.17
C ARG A 222 27.80 -5.05 11.08
N ASP A 223 27.73 -4.49 9.85
CA ASP A 223 28.00 -3.09 9.59
C ASP A 223 27.13 -2.55 8.45
N PRO A 224 25.80 -2.48 8.66
CA PRO A 224 24.88 -2.01 7.61
C PRO A 224 25.06 -0.55 7.24
N GLU A 225 25.77 0.25 8.06
CA GLU A 225 26.04 1.65 7.72
C GLU A 225 27.02 1.80 6.55
N VAL A 226 27.94 0.86 6.37
CA VAL A 226 28.81 0.80 5.17
C VAL A 226 27.94 0.67 3.93
N LEU A 227 26.97 -0.26 3.93
CA LEU A 227 26.04 -0.44 2.84
C LEU A 227 25.16 0.81 2.61
N ALA A 228 24.67 1.41 3.71
CA ALA A 228 23.89 2.64 3.64
C ALA A 228 24.68 3.85 3.09
N GLY A 229 26.00 3.82 3.16
CA GLY A 229 26.90 4.84 2.62
C GLY A 229 27.19 4.69 1.14
N MET A 230 26.94 3.53 0.53
CA MET A 230 27.25 3.24 -0.87
C MET A 230 26.34 3.99 -1.84
N THR A 231 26.89 4.33 -2.98
CA THR A 231 26.18 4.94 -4.12
C THR A 231 25.49 3.87 -4.98
N HIS A 232 24.52 4.28 -5.79
CA HIS A 232 23.90 3.37 -6.77
C HIS A 232 24.90 2.83 -7.80
N ALA A 233 25.88 3.62 -8.18
CA ALA A 233 26.94 3.18 -9.10
C ALA A 233 27.80 2.06 -8.50
N GLU A 234 28.11 2.13 -7.21
CA GLU A 234 28.82 1.06 -6.51
C GLU A 234 27.96 -0.21 -6.41
N TYR A 235 26.66 -0.09 -6.06
CA TYR A 235 25.73 -1.23 -6.07
C TYR A 235 25.63 -1.87 -7.46
N ALA A 236 25.43 -1.07 -8.52
CA ALA A 236 25.34 -1.57 -9.89
C ALA A 236 26.65 -2.19 -10.39
N THR A 237 27.80 -1.64 -10.01
CA THR A 237 29.10 -2.19 -10.38
C THR A 237 29.34 -3.55 -9.74
N LEU A 238 29.03 -3.67 -8.45
CA LEU A 238 29.31 -4.86 -7.65
C LEU A 238 28.20 -5.92 -7.78
N GLY A 239 26.95 -5.50 -7.79
CA GLY A 239 25.78 -6.39 -7.73
C GLY A 239 24.98 -6.52 -9.03
N GLY A 240 25.31 -5.72 -10.07
CA GLY A 240 24.47 -5.60 -11.27
C GLY A 240 23.40 -4.50 -11.10
N LEU A 241 22.87 -4.01 -12.22
CA LEU A 241 21.94 -2.88 -12.19
C LEU A 241 20.66 -3.21 -11.43
N GLU A 242 20.04 -4.35 -11.74
CA GLU A 242 18.84 -4.81 -11.04
C GLU A 242 19.17 -5.30 -9.62
N GLY A 243 20.36 -5.87 -9.40
CA GLY A 243 20.84 -6.24 -8.07
C GLY A 243 20.96 -5.07 -7.09
N ALA A 244 20.90 -3.81 -7.57
CA ALA A 244 20.81 -2.64 -6.69
C ALA A 244 19.50 -2.61 -5.88
N GLU A 245 18.47 -3.38 -6.22
CA GLU A 245 17.23 -3.53 -5.45
C GLU A 245 17.46 -4.04 -4.02
N VAL A 246 18.60 -4.68 -3.78
CA VAL A 246 18.99 -5.17 -2.45
C VAL A 246 19.06 -4.06 -1.38
N ILE A 247 19.04 -2.78 -1.77
CA ILE A 247 18.86 -1.65 -0.82
C ILE A 247 17.56 -1.76 -0.01
N MET A 248 16.56 -2.51 -0.48
CA MET A 248 15.35 -2.83 0.27
C MET A 248 15.65 -3.57 1.58
N TRP A 249 16.71 -4.40 1.61
CA TRP A 249 17.12 -5.09 2.82
C TRP A 249 17.61 -4.13 3.91
N LEU A 250 18.12 -2.96 3.53
CA LEU A 250 18.48 -1.90 4.47
C LEU A 250 17.27 -1.31 5.19
N VAL A 251 16.08 -1.31 4.57
CA VAL A 251 14.85 -0.89 5.24
C VAL A 251 14.51 -1.85 6.38
N MET A 252 14.53 -3.16 6.11
CA MET A 252 14.31 -4.19 7.14
C MET A 252 15.37 -4.08 8.23
N ARG A 253 16.65 -4.02 7.87
CA ARG A 253 17.74 -3.97 8.84
C ARG A 253 17.74 -2.70 9.69
N GLY A 254 17.35 -1.56 9.11
CA GLY A 254 17.16 -0.28 9.82
C GLY A 254 15.97 -0.30 10.78
N ALA A 255 14.96 -1.13 10.52
CA ALA A 255 13.82 -1.31 11.42
C ALA A 255 14.15 -2.19 12.65
N LEU A 256 15.25 -2.94 12.61
CA LEU A 256 15.71 -3.73 13.74
C LEU A 256 16.54 -2.90 14.73
N ALA A 257 16.85 -3.49 15.87
CA ALA A 257 17.80 -2.91 16.84
C ALA A 257 19.20 -2.73 16.22
N ALA A 258 20.01 -1.86 16.83
CA ALA A 258 21.40 -1.66 16.38
C ALA A 258 22.18 -2.99 16.34
N GLN A 259 22.00 -3.80 17.37
CA GLN A 259 22.57 -5.16 17.42
C GLN A 259 21.49 -6.18 17.06
N VAL A 260 21.87 -7.15 16.25
CA VAL A 260 21.03 -8.29 15.84
C VAL A 260 21.82 -9.57 15.97
N SER A 261 21.11 -10.69 16.13
CA SER A 261 21.67 -12.03 16.01
C SER A 261 21.17 -12.63 14.71
N CYS A 262 22.07 -13.04 13.83
CA CYS A 262 21.72 -13.81 12.63
C CYS A 262 21.51 -15.27 13.02
N LEU A 263 20.26 -15.73 12.93
CA LEU A 263 19.88 -17.10 13.27
C LEU A 263 20.01 -18.06 12.09
N HIS A 264 19.90 -17.54 10.88
CA HIS A 264 19.98 -18.29 9.65
C HIS A 264 20.48 -17.40 8.51
N ARG A 265 21.27 -18.00 7.64
CA ARG A 265 21.72 -17.40 6.37
C ARG A 265 21.96 -18.48 5.34
N SER A 266 21.43 -18.30 4.14
CA SER A 266 21.67 -19.16 3.00
C SER A 266 22.03 -18.35 1.77
N TYR A 267 22.68 -19.00 0.81
CA TYR A 267 22.97 -18.47 -0.52
C TYR A 267 22.97 -19.57 -1.54
N TYR A 268 22.31 -19.35 -2.68
CA TYR A 268 22.28 -20.27 -3.81
C TYR A 268 22.18 -19.49 -5.12
N LEU A 269 22.99 -19.83 -6.11
CA LEU A 269 22.98 -19.23 -7.44
C LEU A 269 22.59 -20.29 -8.47
N PRO A 270 21.27 -20.52 -8.71
CA PRO A 270 20.84 -21.54 -9.68
C PRO A 270 20.97 -21.08 -11.12
N SER A 271 20.81 -19.77 -11.41
CA SER A 271 20.84 -19.25 -12.79
C SER A 271 21.21 -17.78 -12.85
N MET A 272 20.22 -16.87 -13.02
CA MET A 272 20.44 -15.46 -13.30
C MET A 272 20.61 -14.60 -12.02
N THR A 273 20.07 -15.03 -10.90
CA THR A 273 19.98 -14.21 -9.68
C THR A 273 20.51 -14.99 -8.50
N GLY A 274 21.34 -14.34 -7.67
CA GLY A 274 21.72 -14.85 -6.35
C GLY A 274 20.50 -14.90 -5.45
N ILE A 275 20.11 -16.12 -5.02
CA ILE A 275 19.01 -16.35 -4.09
C ILE A 275 19.58 -16.50 -2.70
N ALA A 276 19.05 -15.71 -1.74
CA ALA A 276 19.44 -15.82 -0.35
C ALA A 276 18.24 -15.70 0.58
N THR A 277 18.36 -16.28 1.77
CA THR A 277 17.49 -16.04 2.91
C THR A 277 18.32 -15.74 4.13
N ALA A 278 17.82 -14.86 5.01
CA ALA A 278 18.41 -14.60 6.31
C ALA A 278 17.35 -14.29 7.36
N ILE A 279 17.63 -14.65 8.62
CA ILE A 279 16.77 -14.35 9.77
C ILE A 279 17.60 -13.59 10.79
N PHE A 280 17.11 -12.43 11.20
CA PHE A 280 17.71 -11.58 12.21
C PHE A 280 16.76 -11.37 13.38
N GLU A 281 17.21 -11.65 14.60
CA GLU A 281 16.48 -11.25 15.81
C GLU A 281 17.16 -10.05 16.47
N PRO A 282 16.37 -9.05 16.96
CA PRO A 282 16.95 -7.92 17.66
C PRO A 282 17.58 -8.35 18.99
N ALA A 283 18.84 -7.99 19.18
CA ALA A 283 19.54 -8.15 20.44
C ALA A 283 19.53 -6.81 21.18
N GLY A 284 18.57 -6.61 22.10
CA GLY A 284 18.46 -5.35 22.84
C GLY A 284 17.06 -5.07 23.38
N GLN A 285 16.93 -3.98 24.12
CA GLN A 285 15.68 -3.57 24.74
C GLN A 285 14.79 -2.81 23.75
N ALA A 286 13.47 -2.89 23.97
CA ALA A 286 12.48 -2.08 23.29
C ALA A 286 12.74 -0.57 23.52
N ALA A 287 12.20 0.26 22.62
CA ALA A 287 12.34 1.71 22.75
C ALA A 287 11.71 2.24 24.05
N PRO A 288 12.32 3.23 24.73
CA PRO A 288 11.79 3.79 25.94
C PRO A 288 10.38 4.40 25.75
N LEU A 289 9.45 4.16 26.67
CA LEU A 289 8.07 4.68 26.64
C LEU A 289 7.96 6.18 26.31
N PRO A 290 8.77 7.09 26.89
CA PRO A 290 8.68 8.53 26.55
C PRO A 290 8.98 8.85 25.09
N LEU A 291 9.76 8.00 24.41
CA LEU A 291 10.03 8.15 22.97
C LEU A 291 8.80 7.79 22.15
N LEU A 292 8.12 6.71 22.53
CA LEU A 292 6.89 6.25 21.87
C LEU A 292 5.71 7.22 22.09
N GLU A 293 5.60 7.80 23.26
CA GLU A 293 4.60 8.84 23.55
C GLU A 293 4.81 10.10 22.72
N ARG A 294 6.06 10.55 22.58
CA ARG A 294 6.41 11.67 21.68
C ARG A 294 6.07 11.37 20.23
N GLN A 295 6.29 10.13 19.77
CA GLN A 295 5.94 9.71 18.42
C GLN A 295 4.43 9.78 18.19
N ARG A 296 3.62 9.30 19.14
CA ARG A 296 2.15 9.39 19.07
C ARG A 296 1.66 10.82 19.04
N ALA A 297 2.22 11.68 19.88
CA ALA A 297 1.88 13.11 19.89
C ALA A 297 2.22 13.78 18.54
N ARG A 298 3.34 13.41 17.92
CA ARG A 298 3.74 13.92 16.62
C ARG A 298 2.79 13.49 15.50
N ILE A 299 2.31 12.24 15.52
CA ILE A 299 1.32 11.74 14.55
C ILE A 299 0.02 12.57 14.64
N GLY A 300 -0.47 12.87 15.83
CA GLY A 300 -1.69 13.67 16.05
C GLY A 300 -1.53 15.15 15.70
N ALA A 301 -0.31 15.68 15.63
CA ALA A 301 -0.07 17.11 15.46
C ALA A 301 -0.53 17.66 14.11
N GLN A 302 -0.58 16.85 13.06
CA GLN A 302 -0.99 17.31 11.71
C GLN A 302 -2.42 17.85 11.65
N LEU A 303 -3.31 17.31 12.47
CA LEU A 303 -4.73 17.71 12.52
C LEU A 303 -5.09 18.45 13.81
N ALA A 304 -4.09 18.75 14.66
CA ALA A 304 -4.32 19.41 15.94
C ALA A 304 -5.11 20.72 15.78
N GLY A 305 -6.29 20.79 16.39
CA GLY A 305 -7.21 21.92 16.31
C GLY A 305 -8.19 21.87 15.12
N ALA A 306 -7.88 21.21 14.01
CA ALA A 306 -8.80 21.08 12.88
C ALA A 306 -9.96 20.12 13.17
N GLU A 307 -9.71 19.09 13.95
CA GLU A 307 -10.72 18.09 14.37
C GLU A 307 -11.79 18.69 15.28
N GLY A 308 -11.44 19.75 16.04
CA GLY A 308 -12.36 20.46 16.92
C GLY A 308 -13.25 21.49 16.22
N LEU A 309 -13.03 21.78 14.93
CA LEU A 309 -13.85 22.74 14.18
C LEU A 309 -15.22 22.12 13.87
N THR A 310 -16.27 22.67 14.44
CA THR A 310 -17.64 22.19 14.23
C THR A 310 -18.01 22.16 12.75
N GLY A 311 -18.53 21.03 12.29
CA GLY A 311 -18.93 20.84 10.88
C GLY A 311 -17.76 20.59 9.94
N THR A 312 -16.56 20.33 10.46
CA THR A 312 -15.36 19.99 9.66
C THR A 312 -15.05 18.50 9.80
N TYR A 313 -14.85 17.84 8.66
CA TYR A 313 -14.60 16.39 8.57
C TYR A 313 -13.36 16.14 7.72
N PRO A 314 -12.15 16.23 8.28
CA PRO A 314 -10.93 15.99 7.53
C PRO A 314 -10.93 14.61 6.85
N PHE A 315 -10.57 14.56 5.56
CA PHE A 315 -10.47 13.30 4.82
C PHE A 315 -9.15 12.61 5.16
N THR A 316 -9.15 11.90 6.27
CA THR A 316 -7.98 11.18 6.79
C THR A 316 -7.75 9.87 6.04
N LEU A 317 -6.56 9.27 6.23
CA LEU A 317 -6.25 7.95 5.68
C LEU A 317 -7.23 6.87 6.18
N GLN A 318 -7.65 6.94 7.46
CA GLN A 318 -8.67 6.03 8.00
C GLN A 318 -10.00 6.17 7.27
N ARG A 319 -10.46 7.41 7.00
CA ARG A 319 -11.68 7.64 6.22
C ARG A 319 -11.54 7.14 4.78
N SER A 320 -10.38 7.35 4.17
CA SER A 320 -10.07 6.84 2.83
C SER A 320 -10.20 5.31 2.78
N VAL A 321 -9.69 4.61 3.78
CA VAL A 321 -9.81 3.14 3.87
C VAL A 321 -11.26 2.71 4.11
N GLN A 322 -11.92 3.32 5.09
CA GLN A 322 -13.30 2.99 5.48
C GLN A 322 -14.29 3.14 4.32
N ALA A 323 -14.22 4.27 3.61
CA ALA A 323 -15.13 4.61 2.52
C ALA A 323 -14.55 4.35 1.13
N TYR A 324 -13.52 3.48 1.03
CA TYR A 324 -12.82 3.27 -0.25
C TYR A 324 -13.77 2.81 -1.35
N ARG A 325 -14.63 1.83 -1.07
CA ARG A 325 -15.52 1.23 -2.08
C ARG A 325 -16.51 2.23 -2.66
N ILE A 326 -17.17 3.01 -1.81
CA ILE A 326 -18.12 4.03 -2.28
C ILE A 326 -17.38 5.17 -2.99
N ASN A 327 -16.23 5.64 -2.48
CA ASN A 327 -15.42 6.65 -3.17
C ASN A 327 -14.95 6.14 -4.55
N ARG A 328 -14.52 4.88 -4.67
CA ARG A 328 -14.13 4.26 -5.93
C ARG A 328 -15.31 4.19 -6.91
N PHE A 329 -16.46 3.73 -6.46
CA PHE A 329 -17.65 3.70 -7.29
C PHE A 329 -18.01 5.08 -7.84
N LEU A 330 -18.02 6.10 -6.98
CA LEU A 330 -18.33 7.48 -7.39
C LEU A 330 -17.24 8.08 -8.30
N HIS A 331 -15.97 7.72 -8.08
CA HIS A 331 -14.88 8.08 -8.97
C HIS A 331 -15.09 7.52 -10.39
N ASP A 332 -15.50 6.26 -10.50
CA ASP A 332 -15.69 5.60 -11.79
C ASP A 332 -16.83 6.22 -12.62
N LEU A 333 -17.69 7.06 -12.04
CA LEU A 333 -18.67 7.87 -12.76
C LEU A 333 -18.04 8.87 -13.75
N VAL A 334 -16.72 9.10 -13.72
CA VAL A 334 -16.01 9.85 -14.76
C VAL A 334 -16.00 9.11 -16.10
N LEU A 335 -16.22 7.79 -16.10
CA LEU A 335 -16.26 6.96 -17.28
C LEU A 335 -17.67 6.96 -17.88
N PRO A 336 -17.84 7.29 -19.17
CA PRO A 336 -19.16 7.40 -19.81
C PRO A 336 -20.02 6.14 -19.67
N GLU A 337 -19.41 4.97 -19.75
CA GLU A 337 -20.15 3.72 -19.65
C GLU A 337 -20.67 3.46 -18.22
N HIS A 338 -19.89 3.79 -17.19
CA HIS A 338 -20.33 3.67 -15.81
C HIS A 338 -21.50 4.60 -15.52
N ARG A 339 -21.47 5.86 -16.03
CA ARG A 339 -22.60 6.79 -15.91
C ARG A 339 -23.87 6.25 -16.56
N ARG A 340 -23.76 5.71 -17.78
CA ARG A 340 -24.93 5.12 -18.48
C ARG A 340 -25.55 3.97 -17.72
N ARG A 341 -24.71 3.04 -17.20
CA ARG A 341 -25.19 1.91 -16.39
C ARG A 341 -25.86 2.39 -15.11
N PHE A 342 -25.23 3.32 -14.40
CA PHE A 342 -25.78 3.88 -13.18
C PHE A 342 -27.13 4.57 -13.42
N LEU A 343 -27.26 5.43 -14.42
CA LEU A 343 -28.51 6.12 -14.75
C LEU A 343 -29.62 5.16 -15.24
N ALA A 344 -29.27 4.04 -15.85
CA ALA A 344 -30.24 3.03 -16.28
C ALA A 344 -30.77 2.18 -15.12
N ASP A 345 -29.96 1.83 -14.14
CA ASP A 345 -30.31 1.08 -12.93
C ASP A 345 -29.39 1.44 -11.77
N GLU A 346 -29.75 2.50 -11.05
CA GLU A 346 -28.96 2.96 -9.91
C GLU A 346 -28.78 1.86 -8.85
N ALA A 347 -29.87 1.26 -8.39
CA ALA A 347 -29.85 0.28 -7.31
C ALA A 347 -29.09 -1.00 -7.70
N GLY A 348 -29.29 -1.51 -8.91
CA GLY A 348 -28.57 -2.68 -9.41
C GLY A 348 -27.07 -2.43 -9.56
N THR A 349 -26.70 -1.24 -10.06
CA THR A 349 -25.28 -0.86 -10.23
C THR A 349 -24.57 -0.73 -8.89
N LEU A 350 -25.20 -0.14 -7.87
CA LEU A 350 -24.66 -0.03 -6.52
C LEU A 350 -24.47 -1.41 -5.87
N ARG A 351 -25.45 -2.31 -6.02
CA ARG A 351 -25.34 -3.71 -5.54
C ARG A 351 -24.19 -4.46 -6.24
N ALA A 352 -24.12 -4.33 -7.56
CA ALA A 352 -23.07 -4.99 -8.35
C ALA A 352 -21.65 -4.50 -7.96
N ALA A 353 -21.52 -3.24 -7.55
CA ALA A 353 -20.28 -2.68 -7.00
C ALA A 353 -19.97 -3.15 -5.57
N GLY A 354 -20.84 -3.94 -4.96
CA GLY A 354 -20.68 -4.49 -3.60
C GLY A 354 -20.76 -3.44 -2.50
N LEU A 355 -21.50 -2.33 -2.71
CA LEU A 355 -21.77 -1.36 -1.67
C LEU A 355 -22.69 -1.95 -0.60
N SER A 356 -22.43 -1.62 0.65
CA SER A 356 -23.30 -1.99 1.78
C SER A 356 -24.70 -1.36 1.64
N ALA A 357 -25.69 -1.94 2.29
CA ALA A 357 -27.06 -1.39 2.26
C ALA A 357 -27.12 0.07 2.73
N HIS A 358 -26.30 0.43 3.70
CA HIS A 358 -26.17 1.82 4.18
C HIS A 358 -25.61 2.76 3.11
N GLU A 359 -24.53 2.37 2.45
CA GLU A 359 -23.92 3.16 1.35
C GLU A 359 -24.88 3.31 0.17
N GLN A 360 -25.63 2.25 -0.19
CA GLN A 360 -26.66 2.31 -1.21
C GLN A 360 -27.77 3.30 -0.85
N ASP A 361 -28.27 3.28 0.39
CA ASP A 361 -29.30 4.20 0.87
C ASP A 361 -28.83 5.65 0.82
N LEU A 362 -27.62 5.94 1.26
CA LEU A 362 -27.02 7.28 1.19
C LEU A 362 -26.97 7.82 -0.25
N VAL A 363 -26.55 6.99 -1.21
CA VAL A 363 -26.48 7.40 -2.62
C VAL A 363 -27.87 7.57 -3.22
N LEU A 364 -28.78 6.60 -3.03
CA LEU A 364 -30.13 6.63 -3.62
C LEU A 364 -30.97 7.81 -3.10
N ARG A 365 -30.82 8.13 -1.83
CA ARG A 365 -31.55 9.27 -1.23
C ARG A 365 -30.85 10.62 -1.48
N ARG A 366 -29.67 10.63 -2.11
CA ARG A 366 -28.87 11.86 -2.26
C ARG A 366 -28.60 12.52 -0.91
N ASP A 367 -28.32 11.73 0.12
CA ASP A 367 -27.97 12.26 1.43
C ASP A 367 -26.54 12.82 1.44
N TRP A 368 -26.39 14.00 0.85
CA TRP A 368 -25.11 14.68 0.68
C TRP A 368 -24.33 14.84 1.98
N ARG A 369 -25.05 15.17 3.04
CA ARG A 369 -24.46 15.34 4.38
C ARG A 369 -24.06 13.97 4.97
N GLY A 370 -24.93 12.97 4.87
CA GLY A 370 -24.66 11.62 5.31
C GLY A 370 -23.45 11.00 4.59
N LEU A 371 -23.33 11.26 3.28
CA LEU A 371 -22.16 10.82 2.48
C LEU A 371 -20.84 11.40 3.03
N ILE A 372 -20.79 12.70 3.37
CA ILE A 372 -19.61 13.31 4.01
C ILE A 372 -19.32 12.68 5.38
N HIS A 373 -20.36 12.47 6.19
CA HIS A 373 -20.18 11.83 7.50
C HIS A 373 -19.68 10.39 7.40
N HIS A 374 -20.13 9.66 6.38
CA HIS A 374 -19.68 8.30 6.10
C HIS A 374 -18.19 8.24 5.68
N GLY A 375 -17.67 9.32 5.06
CA GLY A 375 -16.27 9.38 4.61
C GLY A 375 -16.10 9.56 3.11
N VAL A 376 -17.17 9.95 2.40
CA VAL A 376 -17.04 10.34 0.98
C VAL A 376 -16.39 11.72 0.92
N ILE A 377 -15.34 11.84 0.09
CA ILE A 377 -14.70 13.13 -0.15
C ILE A 377 -15.57 14.00 -1.06
N PHE A 378 -15.59 15.31 -0.80
CA PHE A 378 -16.47 16.25 -1.53
C PHE A 378 -16.39 16.14 -3.06
N PHE A 379 -15.21 15.95 -3.62
CA PHE A 379 -15.02 15.82 -5.07
C PHE A 379 -15.77 14.61 -5.70
N MET A 380 -16.10 13.60 -4.92
CA MET A 380 -16.96 12.50 -5.37
C MET A 380 -18.44 12.91 -5.39
N LEU A 381 -18.85 13.79 -4.45
CA LEU A 381 -20.20 14.35 -4.48
C LEU A 381 -20.43 15.23 -5.71
N GLU A 382 -19.41 16.00 -6.14
CA GLU A 382 -19.49 16.77 -7.39
C GLU A 382 -19.71 15.87 -8.60
N LYS A 383 -18.99 14.72 -8.67
CA LYS A 383 -19.17 13.75 -9.76
C LYS A 383 -20.58 13.15 -9.77
N LEU A 384 -21.08 12.75 -8.61
CA LEU A 384 -22.44 12.26 -8.47
C LEU A 384 -23.45 13.35 -8.85
N GLY A 385 -23.28 14.57 -8.33
CA GLY A 385 -24.13 15.72 -8.63
C GLY A 385 -24.22 16.00 -10.13
N ALA A 386 -23.06 16.03 -10.82
CA ALA A 386 -23.01 16.22 -12.27
C ALA A 386 -23.78 15.14 -13.04
N VAL A 387 -23.73 13.89 -12.58
CA VAL A 387 -24.40 12.76 -13.23
C VAL A 387 -25.91 12.79 -13.01
N VAL A 388 -26.37 13.17 -11.80
CA VAL A 388 -27.77 13.18 -11.44
C VAL A 388 -28.45 14.56 -11.59
N GLY A 389 -27.76 15.53 -12.18
CA GLY A 389 -28.32 16.86 -12.48
C GLY A 389 -28.47 17.76 -11.24
N VAL A 390 -27.62 17.63 -10.22
CA VAL A 390 -27.63 18.45 -9.02
C VAL A 390 -26.41 19.37 -8.98
N SER A 391 -26.66 20.69 -8.86
CA SER A 391 -25.56 21.67 -8.83
C SER A 391 -24.78 21.62 -7.52
N ASN A 392 -23.52 22.07 -7.54
CA ASN A 392 -22.68 22.16 -6.35
C ASN A 392 -23.30 23.04 -5.25
N LEU A 393 -24.03 24.11 -5.61
CA LEU A 393 -24.69 24.95 -4.62
C LEU A 393 -25.81 24.22 -3.86
N HIS A 394 -26.54 23.31 -4.51
CA HIS A 394 -27.50 22.45 -3.82
C HIS A 394 -26.79 21.51 -2.82
N ILE A 395 -25.64 20.94 -3.24
CA ILE A 395 -24.85 20.06 -2.39
C ILE A 395 -24.33 20.83 -1.15
N TYR A 396 -23.81 22.05 -1.36
CA TYR A 396 -23.34 22.88 -0.24
C TYR A 396 -24.47 23.24 0.71
N ALA A 397 -25.64 23.70 0.19
CA ALA A 397 -26.80 24.01 1.02
C ALA A 397 -27.26 22.79 1.83
N ALA A 398 -27.36 21.62 1.20
CA ALA A 398 -27.73 20.38 1.86
C ALA A 398 -26.74 19.98 2.98
N MET A 399 -25.41 20.08 2.72
CA MET A 399 -24.40 19.81 3.75
C MET A 399 -24.54 20.73 4.96
N ARG A 400 -24.93 21.99 4.74
CA ARG A 400 -25.17 22.99 5.83
C ARG A 400 -26.52 22.81 6.50
N GLY A 401 -27.42 21.99 5.94
CA GLY A 401 -28.80 21.86 6.42
C GLY A 401 -29.65 23.09 6.13
N GLU A 402 -29.34 23.82 5.06
CA GLU A 402 -30.03 25.04 4.60
C GLU A 402 -30.78 24.77 3.29
N THR A 403 -31.78 25.64 2.96
CA THR A 403 -32.33 25.65 1.61
C THR A 403 -31.36 26.30 0.63
N LEU A 404 -31.49 25.99 -0.68
CA LEU A 404 -30.67 26.62 -1.70
C LEU A 404 -30.80 28.14 -1.67
N GLU A 405 -32.03 28.68 -1.51
CA GLU A 405 -32.29 30.10 -1.47
C GLU A 405 -31.64 30.77 -0.25
N ALA A 406 -31.67 30.10 0.89
CA ALA A 406 -31.00 30.61 2.11
C ALA A 406 -29.48 30.69 1.91
N PHE A 407 -28.89 29.64 1.30
CA PHE A 407 -27.47 29.60 0.99
C PHE A 407 -27.10 30.69 -0.05
N GLN A 408 -27.87 30.81 -1.15
CA GLN A 408 -27.60 31.78 -2.21
C GLN A 408 -27.65 33.24 -1.73
N ARG A 409 -28.55 33.58 -0.79
CA ARG A 409 -28.59 34.93 -0.21
C ARG A 409 -27.30 35.36 0.49
N THR A 410 -26.45 34.42 0.84
CA THR A 410 -25.13 34.69 1.46
C THR A 410 -24.00 34.83 0.44
N ARG A 411 -24.30 34.78 -0.86
CA ARG A 411 -23.31 34.82 -1.94
C ARG A 411 -23.41 36.12 -2.73
N ASN A 412 -22.28 36.58 -3.32
CA ASN A 412 -22.24 37.77 -4.16
C ASN A 412 -22.94 37.56 -5.52
N ALA A 413 -23.06 36.33 -5.98
CA ALA A 413 -23.78 35.96 -7.18
C ALA A 413 -24.85 34.91 -6.83
N PRO A 414 -25.96 35.32 -6.20
CA PRO A 414 -26.94 34.39 -5.63
C PRO A 414 -27.59 33.46 -6.66
N ASN A 415 -27.69 33.89 -7.93
CA ASN A 415 -28.30 33.10 -9.00
C ASN A 415 -27.30 32.21 -9.75
N ALA A 416 -26.02 32.24 -9.42
CA ALA A 416 -25.04 31.39 -10.08
C ALA A 416 -25.24 29.93 -9.64
N LEU A 417 -25.44 29.05 -10.62
CA LEU A 417 -25.44 27.60 -10.43
C LEU A 417 -24.29 27.01 -11.25
N TYR A 418 -23.63 26.04 -10.70
CA TYR A 418 -22.55 25.34 -11.40
C TYR A 418 -22.44 23.89 -10.97
N SER A 419 -21.84 23.10 -11.84
CA SER A 419 -21.42 21.73 -11.58
C SER A 419 -20.04 21.53 -12.17
N VAL A 420 -19.50 20.32 -12.09
CA VAL A 420 -18.25 19.97 -12.77
C VAL A 420 -18.42 20.17 -14.27
N ALA A 421 -17.68 21.11 -14.86
CA ALA A 421 -17.84 21.51 -16.25
C ALA A 421 -17.39 20.42 -17.23
N GLY A 422 -18.17 20.21 -18.29
CA GLY A 422 -17.83 19.34 -19.41
C GLY A 422 -18.74 19.64 -20.60
N LYS A 423 -18.35 19.26 -21.80
CA LYS A 423 -19.16 19.47 -23.02
C LYS A 423 -20.55 18.86 -22.90
N ASP A 424 -20.68 17.75 -22.21
CA ASP A 424 -21.91 16.97 -22.06
C ASP A 424 -22.59 17.21 -20.70
N ALA A 425 -22.19 18.26 -19.97
CA ALA A 425 -22.71 18.55 -18.62
C ALA A 425 -24.19 19.03 -18.65
N GLY A 426 -24.81 19.15 -19.82
CA GLY A 426 -26.16 19.64 -19.95
C GLY A 426 -26.30 21.09 -19.44
N PRO A 427 -27.46 21.46 -18.88
CA PRO A 427 -27.73 22.84 -18.42
C PRO A 427 -26.97 23.21 -17.11
N LEU A 428 -26.23 22.31 -16.53
CA LEU A 428 -25.50 22.50 -15.24
C LEU A 428 -24.03 22.88 -15.41
N GLY A 429 -23.60 23.39 -16.57
CA GLY A 429 -22.33 24.10 -16.66
C GLY A 429 -22.34 25.36 -15.79
N TRP A 430 -21.35 26.23 -15.92
CA TRP A 430 -21.37 27.53 -15.28
C TRP A 430 -22.51 28.37 -15.88
N ASP A 431 -23.68 28.32 -15.22
CA ASP A 431 -24.88 29.06 -15.61
C ASP A 431 -25.15 30.13 -14.57
N HIS A 432 -25.44 31.38 -15.05
CA HIS A 432 -25.84 32.47 -14.20
C HIS A 432 -27.36 32.44 -13.86
N GLY A 433 -27.97 31.27 -14.01
CA GLY A 433 -29.38 31.09 -13.67
C GLY A 433 -30.29 31.94 -14.53
N THR A 434 -30.16 31.85 -15.85
CA THR A 434 -31.18 32.33 -16.76
C THR A 434 -32.50 31.70 -16.33
N PRO A 435 -33.52 32.44 -15.92
CA PRO A 435 -34.80 31.86 -15.58
C PRO A 435 -35.24 30.99 -16.75
N ALA A 436 -35.64 29.73 -16.47
CA ALA A 436 -36.34 28.95 -17.47
C ALA A 436 -37.41 29.90 -18.07
N ALA A 437 -37.38 30.07 -19.39
CA ALA A 437 -38.37 30.90 -20.06
C ALA A 437 -39.73 30.42 -19.57
N ALA A 438 -40.46 31.30 -18.87
CA ALA A 438 -41.80 31.01 -18.43
C ALA A 438 -42.57 30.60 -19.71
N ASP A 439 -43.17 29.42 -19.65
CA ASP A 439 -44.04 28.92 -20.72
C ASP A 439 -44.95 30.05 -21.19
N ALA A 440 -44.65 30.61 -22.34
CA ALA A 440 -45.55 31.48 -23.08
C ALA A 440 -46.56 30.59 -23.76
N SER A 441 -47.48 30.06 -22.99
CA SER A 441 -48.71 29.45 -23.48
C SER A 441 -49.83 29.83 -22.52
N ALA A 442 -50.38 31.02 -22.75
CA ALA A 442 -51.73 31.38 -22.40
C ALA A 442 -52.53 31.55 -23.69
#